data_f5b3a2b69b616744c9155be2c12f0ab8
#
_entry.id   f5b3a2b69b616744c9155be2c12f0ab8
#
_cell.length_a   1.000
_cell.length_b   1.000
_cell.length_c   1.000
_cell.angle_alpha   90.00
_cell.angle_beta   90.00
_cell.angle_gamma   90.00
#
_symmetry.space_group_name_H-M   'P 1'
#
loop_
_entity.id
_entity.type
_entity.pdbx_description
1 polymer ?
#
loop_
_entity_poly.entity_id
_entity_poly.type
_entity_poly.pdbx_seq_one_letter_code
_entity_poly.pdbx_strand_id
1 'polypeptide(L)'
;YAHFGQLYDPVDSEQFLYYKEIKDGQILEEGINEAGAVSSFIAAGTSYSNHGINMIPFYIYYSMFGFQRVWDFIWAAGDMRARGFLLGGTAGRTTLNGEGLQHQDGHSHLAAAATPNIKAYDLAYSYEIAIIVHHGMKEMIEEQKDVVYYLTVENENYVHPPMPEDAEDGIIKGMYKIRSTDQPTLRLLGSGPLMTEVLKAADLLHQDWEIDAGIWCVTSFSELRREAEEAERWNLLHPDKKQRKSHLERKLKNYRVPTVAVSDYVKMVSEQIAPYVPGPYYALGTDGFGRSETRENLRHFFEVDRYYIVLAGIRALALAGKIKKTKMQEAVKKYKIDPEKPSPITV
;
A
#
# COMPACT_ATOMS: atom_id res chain seq x y z
N TYR A 1 12.39 4.71 26.70
CA TYR A 1 13.55 5.25 27.45
C TYR A 1 13.13 6.49 28.21
N ALA A 2 13.38 6.53 29.49
CA ALA A 2 13.16 7.71 30.32
C ALA A 2 14.38 7.92 31.24
N HIS A 3 15.05 9.07 31.12
CA HIS A 3 16.29 9.36 31.82
C HIS A 3 16.13 9.28 33.38
N PHE A 4 14.99 9.73 33.89
CA PHE A 4 14.68 9.71 35.32
C PHE A 4 13.95 8.43 35.77
N GLY A 5 13.59 7.54 34.89
CA GLY A 5 12.66 6.44 35.11
C GLY A 5 11.23 6.93 35.28
N GLN A 6 10.33 6.06 35.70
CA GLN A 6 8.91 6.38 35.86
C GLN A 6 8.66 7.27 37.05
N LEU A 7 8.05 8.41 36.89
CA LEU A 7 7.79 9.42 37.91
C LEU A 7 6.33 9.45 38.39
N TYR A 8 5.47 8.59 37.87
CA TYR A 8 4.04 8.50 38.17
C TYR A 8 3.59 7.03 38.22
N ASP A 9 2.46 6.78 38.89
CA ASP A 9 1.79 5.48 38.87
C ASP A 9 0.82 5.44 37.71
N PRO A 10 0.94 4.46 36.78
CA PRO A 10 0.02 4.39 35.63
C PRO A 10 -1.39 4.01 36.08
N VAL A 11 -2.38 4.77 35.63
CA VAL A 11 -3.80 4.56 35.97
C VAL A 11 -4.36 3.30 35.29
N ASP A 12 -3.85 2.98 34.10
CA ASP A 12 -4.39 1.92 33.23
C ASP A 12 -3.49 0.67 33.14
N SER A 13 -2.63 0.45 34.13
CA SER A 13 -1.60 -0.62 34.14
C SER A 13 -2.17 -2.03 33.99
N GLU A 14 -3.43 -2.26 34.34
CA GLU A 14 -4.10 -3.57 34.27
C GLU A 14 -4.88 -3.79 32.97
N GLN A 15 -5.05 -2.76 32.13
CA GLN A 15 -5.94 -2.81 30.95
C GLN A 15 -5.21 -3.13 29.65
N PHE A 16 -3.90 -2.86 29.57
CA PHE A 16 -3.10 -2.97 28.35
C PHE A 16 -1.81 -3.73 28.59
N LEU A 17 -1.00 -3.86 27.54
CA LEU A 17 0.37 -4.35 27.68
C LEU A 17 1.12 -3.50 28.69
N TYR A 18 1.87 -4.16 29.57
CA TYR A 18 2.63 -3.51 30.61
C TYR A 18 3.63 -2.52 30.00
N TYR A 19 3.42 -1.24 30.27
CA TYR A 19 4.30 -0.16 29.87
C TYR A 19 4.99 0.42 31.12
N LYS A 20 6.28 0.62 31.03
CA LYS A 20 7.06 1.25 32.08
C LYS A 20 8.15 2.13 31.51
N GLU A 21 8.26 3.35 32.01
CA GLU A 21 9.37 4.23 31.70
C GLU A 21 10.61 3.78 32.43
N ILE A 22 11.67 3.38 31.73
CA ILE A 22 12.93 2.87 32.30
C ILE A 22 14.13 3.51 31.58
N LYS A 23 15.28 3.52 32.29
CA LYS A 23 16.50 4.16 31.77
C LYS A 23 17.18 3.41 30.65
N ASP A 24 16.93 2.13 30.53
CA ASP A 24 17.46 1.20 29.51
C ASP A 24 16.40 0.74 28.52
N GLY A 25 15.28 1.47 28.43
CA GLY A 25 14.21 1.19 27.47
C GLY A 25 14.64 1.42 26.03
N GLN A 26 14.09 0.62 25.11
CA GLN A 26 14.37 0.68 23.69
C GLN A 26 13.37 1.54 22.90
N ILE A 27 12.25 1.93 23.50
CA ILE A 27 11.26 2.84 22.92
C ILE A 27 11.60 4.26 23.35
N LEU A 28 11.81 5.16 22.39
CA LEU A 28 12.03 6.58 22.62
C LEU A 28 10.74 7.33 22.25
N GLU A 29 10.13 7.99 23.22
CA GLU A 29 8.99 8.86 22.99
C GLU A 29 9.46 10.31 22.82
N GLU A 30 9.22 10.84 21.63
CA GLU A 30 9.57 12.22 21.28
C GLU A 30 8.38 13.18 21.45
N GLY A 31 7.22 12.66 21.88
CA GLY A 31 5.97 13.39 21.87
C GLY A 31 5.47 13.67 20.44
N ILE A 32 4.60 14.69 20.30
CA ILE A 32 4.10 15.09 18.96
C ILE A 32 5.13 16.04 18.32
N ASN A 33 6.24 15.46 17.89
CA ASN A 33 7.37 16.20 17.29
C ASN A 33 8.02 15.36 16.19
N GLU A 34 7.47 15.39 14.99
CA GLU A 34 7.94 14.60 13.86
C GLU A 34 9.39 14.94 13.48
N ALA A 35 9.81 16.21 13.61
CA ALA A 35 11.18 16.61 13.29
C ALA A 35 12.21 16.04 14.29
N GLY A 36 11.90 16.04 15.58
CA GLY A 36 12.71 15.41 16.62
C GLY A 36 12.80 13.91 16.41
N ALA A 37 11.66 13.25 16.24
CA ALA A 37 11.60 11.81 16.07
C ALA A 37 12.35 11.32 14.82
N VAL A 38 12.22 12.00 13.67
CA VAL A 38 12.99 11.62 12.47
C VAL A 38 14.48 11.91 12.62
N SER A 39 14.87 12.92 13.40
CA SER A 39 16.29 13.17 13.72
C SER A 39 16.88 12.04 14.55
N SER A 40 16.13 11.53 15.53
CA SER A 40 16.51 10.34 16.32
C SER A 40 16.57 9.09 15.42
N PHE A 41 15.64 8.93 14.49
CA PHE A 41 15.68 7.87 13.47
C PHE A 41 16.96 7.93 12.63
N ILE A 42 17.34 9.12 12.15
CA ILE A 42 18.57 9.32 11.36
C ILE A 42 19.80 8.96 12.21
N ALA A 43 19.87 9.44 13.43
CA ALA A 43 20.99 9.17 14.35
C ALA A 43 21.17 7.67 14.59
N ALA A 44 20.07 6.95 14.86
CA ALA A 44 20.10 5.49 15.04
C ALA A 44 20.40 4.77 13.72
N GLY A 45 19.74 5.14 12.63
CA GLY A 45 19.89 4.50 11.31
C GLY A 45 21.26 4.67 10.67
N THR A 46 22.06 5.67 11.10
CA THR A 46 23.44 5.91 10.65
C THR A 46 24.50 5.44 11.65
N SER A 47 24.11 4.88 12.80
CA SER A 47 25.02 4.49 13.87
C SER A 47 26.04 3.44 13.45
N TYR A 48 25.72 2.59 12.48
CA TYR A 48 26.66 1.62 11.91
C TYR A 48 27.91 2.27 11.32
N SER A 49 27.76 3.42 10.68
CA SER A 49 28.85 4.17 10.05
C SER A 49 29.57 5.08 11.06
N ASN A 50 28.83 5.70 11.99
CA ASN A 50 29.38 6.66 12.92
C ASN A 50 30.02 6.02 14.17
N HIS A 51 29.49 4.88 14.60
CA HIS A 51 29.87 4.24 15.88
C HIS A 51 30.23 2.76 15.73
N GLY A 52 30.09 2.18 14.53
CA GLY A 52 30.31 0.75 14.33
C GLY A 52 29.22 -0.15 15.00
N ILE A 53 28.06 0.42 15.32
CA ILE A 53 26.96 -0.27 15.97
C ILE A 53 25.77 -0.33 15.04
N ASN A 54 25.34 -1.52 14.63
CA ASN A 54 24.13 -1.67 13.83
C ASN A 54 22.89 -1.45 14.70
N MET A 55 22.16 -0.37 14.43
CA MET A 55 20.82 -0.13 14.96
C MET A 55 19.84 -0.07 13.79
N ILE A 56 18.67 -0.68 13.96
CA ILE A 56 17.59 -0.62 12.98
C ILE A 56 16.40 0.05 13.66
N PRO A 57 16.25 1.37 13.55
CA PRO A 57 15.15 2.09 14.15
C PRO A 57 13.82 1.82 13.42
N PHE A 58 12.74 1.79 14.20
CA PHE A 58 11.37 1.83 13.74
C PHE A 58 10.78 3.18 14.14
N TYR A 59 10.54 4.06 13.17
CA TYR A 59 9.87 5.33 13.43
C TYR A 59 8.38 5.20 13.12
N ILE A 60 7.55 5.28 14.17
CA ILE A 60 6.10 5.15 14.09
C ILE A 60 5.48 6.55 14.16
N TYR A 61 4.64 6.89 13.20
CA TYR A 61 4.01 8.19 13.11
C TYR A 61 2.62 8.11 12.45
N TYR A 62 1.84 9.15 12.60
CA TYR A 62 0.63 9.32 11.80
C TYR A 62 0.99 9.42 10.32
N SER A 63 0.49 8.53 9.48
CA SER A 63 0.83 8.44 8.06
C SER A 63 0.77 9.79 7.34
N MET A 64 -0.30 10.56 7.59
CA MET A 64 -0.50 11.88 6.99
C MET A 64 0.63 12.87 7.34
N PHE A 65 1.25 12.74 8.51
CA PHE A 65 2.19 13.76 9.01
C PHE A 65 3.66 13.40 8.82
N GLY A 66 3.98 12.22 8.34
CA GLY A 66 5.35 11.81 8.04
C GLY A 66 5.92 12.55 6.83
N PHE A 67 5.67 12.03 5.64
CA PHE A 67 6.18 12.64 4.41
C PHE A 67 5.71 14.09 4.22
N GLN A 68 4.51 14.43 4.61
CA GLN A 68 4.00 15.79 4.45
C GLN A 68 4.73 16.82 5.31
N ARG A 69 5.19 16.46 6.51
CA ARG A 69 5.86 17.39 7.44
C ARG A 69 7.37 17.29 7.43
N VAL A 70 7.93 16.11 7.21
CA VAL A 70 9.36 15.84 7.40
C VAL A 70 10.00 15.12 6.21
N TRP A 71 9.47 15.31 5.01
CA TRP A 71 10.02 14.67 3.81
C TRP A 71 11.44 15.10 3.51
N ASP A 72 11.80 16.35 3.76
CA ASP A 72 13.16 16.86 3.65
C ASP A 72 14.14 16.11 4.58
N PHE A 73 13.73 15.82 5.82
CA PHE A 73 14.52 14.97 6.74
C PHE A 73 14.57 13.51 6.27
N ILE A 74 13.47 12.98 5.75
CA ILE A 74 13.46 11.62 5.18
C ILE A 74 14.37 11.54 3.95
N TRP A 75 14.37 12.58 3.13
CA TRP A 75 15.30 12.70 2.01
C TRP A 75 16.75 12.75 2.48
N ALA A 76 17.05 13.57 3.50
CA ALA A 76 18.36 13.62 4.13
C ALA A 76 18.77 12.27 4.73
N ALA A 77 17.83 11.53 5.38
CA ALA A 77 18.09 10.18 5.87
C ALA A 77 18.55 9.24 4.73
N GLY A 78 17.92 9.37 3.57
CA GLY A 78 18.30 8.63 2.37
C GLY A 78 19.71 9.00 1.88
N ASP A 79 20.03 10.28 1.79
CA ASP A 79 21.33 10.78 1.38
C ASP A 79 22.45 10.38 2.37
N MET A 80 22.15 10.39 3.65
CA MET A 80 23.04 9.94 4.73
C MET A 80 23.13 8.41 4.85
N ARG A 81 22.42 7.66 4.00
CA ARG A 81 22.39 6.20 3.98
C ARG A 81 21.88 5.57 5.29
N ALA A 82 20.92 6.21 5.92
CA ALA A 82 20.26 5.65 7.09
C ALA A 82 19.55 4.33 6.73
N ARG A 83 19.47 3.42 7.72
CA ARG A 83 18.76 2.13 7.64
C ARG A 83 17.66 2.10 8.66
N GLY A 84 16.51 1.54 8.33
CA GLY A 84 15.40 1.43 9.28
C GLY A 84 14.04 1.33 8.62
N PHE A 85 13.02 1.38 9.47
CA PHE A 85 11.61 1.27 9.07
C PHE A 85 10.84 2.53 9.46
N LEU A 86 10.14 3.09 8.51
CA LEU A 86 9.14 4.13 8.71
C LEU A 86 7.76 3.46 8.72
N LEU A 87 7.02 3.60 9.80
CA LEU A 87 5.69 3.02 9.96
C LEU A 87 4.64 4.14 9.96
N GLY A 88 3.97 4.32 8.82
CA GLY A 88 2.85 5.25 8.70
C GLY A 88 1.58 4.63 9.29
N GLY A 89 1.28 4.96 10.54
CA GLY A 89 0.09 4.46 11.24
C GLY A 89 -1.18 5.18 10.84
N THR A 90 -2.33 4.54 11.06
CA THR A 90 -3.67 5.04 10.71
C THR A 90 -3.78 5.52 9.25
N ALA A 91 -3.14 4.78 8.36
CA ALA A 91 -3.06 5.13 6.94
C ALA A 91 -4.38 4.88 6.20
N GLY A 92 -4.42 5.31 4.94
CA GLY A 92 -5.57 5.13 4.07
C GLY A 92 -6.65 6.21 4.24
N ARG A 93 -7.19 6.69 3.13
CA ARG A 93 -8.16 7.78 3.14
C ARG A 93 -9.55 7.36 3.57
N THR A 94 -9.95 6.13 3.28
CA THR A 94 -11.24 5.60 3.70
C THR A 94 -11.15 4.70 4.93
N THR A 95 -9.96 4.21 5.24
CA THR A 95 -9.76 3.27 6.35
C THR A 95 -9.70 3.99 7.69
N LEU A 96 -9.11 5.18 7.75
CA LEU A 96 -9.18 6.05 8.93
C LEU A 96 -10.54 6.78 8.93
N ASN A 97 -11.54 6.17 9.56
CA ASN A 97 -12.88 6.74 9.67
C ASN A 97 -12.99 7.80 10.77
N GLY A 98 -13.88 8.76 10.59
CA GLY A 98 -14.28 9.76 11.61
C GLY A 98 -13.35 10.97 11.73
N GLU A 99 -12.08 10.88 11.39
CA GLU A 99 -11.08 11.93 11.64
C GLU A 99 -11.09 13.07 10.62
N GLY A 100 -11.43 12.82 9.39
CA GLY A 100 -11.63 13.82 8.35
C GLY A 100 -10.37 14.33 7.67
N LEU A 101 -10.49 15.54 7.12
CA LEU A 101 -9.62 16.15 6.13
C LEU A 101 -8.11 16.03 6.35
N GLN A 102 -7.65 16.38 7.55
CA GLN A 102 -6.20 16.54 7.80
C GLN A 102 -5.49 15.27 8.28
N HIS A 103 -6.24 14.20 8.61
CA HIS A 103 -5.66 12.97 9.12
C HIS A 103 -5.67 11.82 8.10
N GLN A 104 -6.53 11.90 7.10
CA GLN A 104 -6.69 10.83 6.10
C GLN A 104 -5.65 10.94 4.99
N ASP A 105 -4.61 10.14 5.10
CA ASP A 105 -3.54 10.05 4.11
C ASP A 105 -4.04 9.38 2.82
N GLY A 106 -3.79 10.01 1.69
CA GLY A 106 -4.07 9.46 0.37
C GLY A 106 -2.89 9.59 -0.59
N HIS A 107 -1.71 10.06 -0.16
CA HIS A 107 -0.63 10.44 -1.08
C HIS A 107 0.79 10.16 -0.60
N SER A 108 1.01 9.69 0.62
CA SER A 108 2.35 9.41 1.17
C SER A 108 3.17 8.45 0.31
N HIS A 109 2.51 7.46 -0.31
CA HIS A 109 3.16 6.52 -1.23
C HIS A 109 3.75 7.19 -2.48
N LEU A 110 3.24 8.34 -2.93
CA LEU A 110 3.85 9.10 -4.04
C LEU A 110 5.16 9.74 -3.61
N ALA A 111 5.20 10.34 -2.42
CA ALA A 111 6.42 10.90 -1.84
C ALA A 111 7.47 9.82 -1.59
N ALA A 112 7.06 8.68 -1.02
CA ALA A 112 7.92 7.52 -0.83
C ALA A 112 8.48 6.99 -2.16
N ALA A 113 7.64 6.86 -3.19
CA ALA A 113 8.04 6.40 -4.52
C ALA A 113 9.05 7.33 -5.21
N ALA A 114 9.02 8.64 -4.89
CA ALA A 114 9.95 9.62 -5.42
C ALA A 114 11.32 9.61 -4.69
N THR A 115 11.41 9.03 -3.49
CA THR A 115 12.66 8.97 -2.71
C THR A 115 13.46 7.71 -3.10
N PRO A 116 14.70 7.85 -3.61
CA PRO A 116 15.38 6.77 -4.36
C PRO A 116 15.62 5.47 -3.61
N ASN A 117 15.95 5.54 -2.32
CA ASN A 117 16.29 4.37 -1.50
C ASN A 117 15.20 3.96 -0.51
N ILE A 118 13.97 4.43 -0.69
CA ILE A 118 12.81 4.00 0.09
C ILE A 118 12.05 2.93 -0.67
N LYS A 119 11.82 1.79 -0.02
CA LYS A 119 10.91 0.73 -0.46
C LYS A 119 9.58 0.89 0.27
N ALA A 120 8.52 1.21 -0.46
CA ALA A 120 7.21 1.51 0.12
C ALA A 120 6.21 0.38 -0.11
N TYR A 121 5.54 -0.04 0.96
CA TYR A 121 4.57 -1.14 0.96
C TYR A 121 3.26 -0.72 1.62
N ASP A 122 2.14 -1.05 0.99
CA ASP A 122 0.77 -0.92 1.48
C ASP A 122 0.18 -2.32 1.71
N LEU A 123 0.18 -2.77 2.96
CA LEU A 123 0.02 -4.17 3.32
C LEU A 123 -1.41 -4.48 3.78
N ALA A 124 -1.99 -5.55 3.25
CA ALA A 124 -3.34 -6.00 3.58
C ALA A 124 -3.38 -6.97 4.76
N TYR A 125 -2.35 -7.78 4.96
CA TYR A 125 -2.39 -8.90 5.90
C TYR A 125 -1.16 -8.95 6.79
N SER A 126 -1.32 -9.45 8.02
CA SER A 126 -0.23 -9.52 9.02
C SER A 126 0.98 -10.35 8.58
N TYR A 127 0.76 -11.41 7.79
CA TYR A 127 1.87 -12.20 7.26
C TYR A 127 2.72 -11.42 6.26
N GLU A 128 2.14 -10.47 5.52
CA GLU A 128 2.89 -9.58 4.62
C GLU A 128 3.82 -8.67 5.42
N ILE A 129 3.33 -8.10 6.54
CA ILE A 129 4.14 -7.26 7.44
C ILE A 129 5.33 -8.07 7.95
N ALA A 130 5.09 -9.29 8.45
CA ALA A 130 6.14 -10.16 8.98
C ALA A 130 7.21 -10.47 7.93
N ILE A 131 6.81 -10.80 6.70
CA ILE A 131 7.72 -11.11 5.59
C ILE A 131 8.55 -9.87 5.21
N ILE A 132 7.90 -8.72 5.04
CA ILE A 132 8.61 -7.49 4.61
C ILE A 132 9.57 -7.00 5.69
N VAL A 133 9.17 -7.05 6.98
CA VAL A 133 10.07 -6.68 8.08
C VAL A 133 11.26 -7.64 8.15
N HIS A 134 11.02 -8.95 8.09
CA HIS A 134 12.08 -9.95 8.08
C HIS A 134 13.04 -9.77 6.91
N HIS A 135 12.51 -9.56 5.70
CA HIS A 135 13.32 -9.31 4.50
C HIS A 135 14.13 -8.01 4.61
N GLY A 136 13.52 -6.93 5.11
CA GLY A 136 14.22 -5.66 5.32
C GLY A 136 15.34 -5.76 6.36
N MET A 137 15.11 -6.48 7.45
CA MET A 137 16.14 -6.76 8.45
C MET A 137 17.34 -7.51 7.82
N LYS A 138 17.05 -8.52 6.98
CA LYS A 138 18.09 -9.26 6.27
C LYS A 138 18.89 -8.34 5.32
N GLU A 139 18.22 -7.53 4.50
CA GLU A 139 18.90 -6.59 3.60
C GLU A 139 19.81 -5.61 4.34
N MET A 140 19.32 -5.04 5.47
CA MET A 140 20.08 -4.03 6.21
C MET A 140 21.20 -4.61 7.08
N ILE A 141 20.98 -5.78 7.70
CA ILE A 141 21.94 -6.35 8.66
C ILE A 141 22.92 -7.33 7.98
N GLU A 142 22.42 -8.29 7.17
CA GLU A 142 23.24 -9.31 6.56
C GLU A 142 23.86 -8.82 5.25
N GLU A 143 23.03 -8.23 4.38
CA GLU A 143 23.46 -7.77 3.05
C GLU A 143 24.04 -6.34 3.07
N GLN A 144 23.98 -5.65 4.20
CA GLN A 144 24.51 -4.29 4.41
C GLN A 144 24.02 -3.25 3.40
N LYS A 145 22.78 -3.39 2.95
CA LYS A 145 22.15 -2.44 2.01
C LYS A 145 21.69 -1.17 2.71
N ASP A 146 21.94 -0.05 2.08
CA ASP A 146 21.52 1.28 2.54
C ASP A 146 20.10 1.56 2.02
N VAL A 147 19.09 1.05 2.73
CA VAL A 147 17.69 1.11 2.37
C VAL A 147 16.82 1.45 3.58
N VAL A 148 15.75 2.20 3.32
CA VAL A 148 14.70 2.49 4.29
C VAL A 148 13.40 1.85 3.79
N TYR A 149 12.71 1.15 4.67
CA TYR A 149 11.39 0.60 4.38
C TYR A 149 10.32 1.54 4.90
N TYR A 150 9.33 1.84 4.07
CA TYR A 150 8.11 2.54 4.47
C TYR A 150 6.93 1.59 4.39
N LEU A 151 6.28 1.34 5.52
CA LEU A 151 5.11 0.47 5.62
C LEU A 151 3.92 1.29 6.10
N THR A 152 2.81 1.23 5.38
CA THR A 152 1.54 1.73 5.90
C THR A 152 0.83 0.66 6.70
N VAL A 153 0.29 1.06 7.86
CA VAL A 153 -0.49 0.21 8.76
C VAL A 153 -1.78 0.91 9.13
N GLU A 154 -2.88 0.19 9.03
CA GLU A 154 -4.23 0.72 9.17
C GLU A 154 -4.90 0.24 10.44
N ASN A 155 -5.98 0.94 10.84
CA ASN A 155 -6.73 0.67 12.07
C ASN A 155 -8.07 -0.06 11.85
N GLU A 156 -8.22 -0.79 10.74
CA GLU A 156 -9.40 -1.61 10.47
C GLU A 156 -9.15 -3.07 10.83
N ASN A 157 -10.04 -3.64 11.64
CA ASN A 157 -9.99 -5.06 12.00
C ASN A 157 -10.81 -5.88 11.00
N TYR A 158 -10.19 -6.88 10.40
CA TYR A 158 -10.83 -7.90 9.56
C TYR A 158 -10.11 -9.24 9.65
N VAL A 159 -10.80 -10.30 9.23
CA VAL A 159 -10.22 -11.65 9.25
C VAL A 159 -9.13 -11.75 8.18
N HIS A 160 -7.93 -12.12 8.60
CA HIS A 160 -6.82 -12.40 7.70
C HIS A 160 -6.88 -13.86 7.24
N PRO A 161 -6.88 -14.14 5.94
CA PRO A 161 -6.80 -15.50 5.44
C PRO A 161 -5.40 -16.09 5.70
N PRO A 162 -5.24 -17.41 5.64
CA PRO A 162 -3.91 -18.01 5.62
C PRO A 162 -3.13 -17.53 4.38
N MET A 163 -1.82 -17.41 4.53
CA MET A 163 -0.94 -17.04 3.42
C MET A 163 -1.01 -18.11 2.32
N PRO A 164 -1.20 -17.72 1.05
CA PRO A 164 -1.11 -18.67 -0.06
C PRO A 164 0.28 -19.30 -0.17
N GLU A 165 0.34 -20.56 -0.61
CA GLU A 165 1.60 -21.22 -0.90
C GLU A 165 2.42 -20.42 -1.93
N ASP A 166 3.73 -20.38 -1.77
CA ASP A 166 4.68 -19.67 -2.66
C ASP A 166 4.42 -18.15 -2.81
N ALA A 167 3.71 -17.51 -1.86
CA ALA A 167 3.41 -16.08 -1.92
C ALA A 167 4.59 -15.18 -1.52
N GLU A 168 5.55 -15.67 -0.72
CA GLU A 168 6.62 -14.88 -0.10
C GLU A 168 7.41 -14.04 -1.12
N ASP A 169 7.92 -14.66 -2.18
CA ASP A 169 8.64 -13.94 -3.25
C ASP A 169 7.77 -12.85 -3.91
N GLY A 170 6.48 -13.13 -4.11
CA GLY A 170 5.53 -12.17 -4.65
C GLY A 170 5.24 -11.00 -3.70
N ILE A 171 5.12 -11.26 -2.40
CA ILE A 171 4.94 -10.25 -1.36
C ILE A 171 6.11 -9.27 -1.37
N ILE A 172 7.33 -9.78 -1.40
CA ILE A 172 8.56 -8.97 -1.43
C ILE A 172 8.65 -8.15 -2.73
N LYS A 173 8.32 -8.75 -3.88
CA LYS A 173 8.39 -8.10 -5.20
C LYS A 173 7.23 -7.18 -5.54
N GLY A 174 6.24 -7.06 -4.66
CA GLY A 174 5.17 -6.09 -4.77
C GLY A 174 3.81 -6.65 -5.20
N MET A 175 3.67 -7.92 -5.62
CA MET A 175 2.36 -8.53 -5.87
C MET A 175 2.38 -10.06 -5.86
N TYR A 176 1.27 -10.63 -5.41
CA TYR A 176 1.05 -12.08 -5.43
C TYR A 176 -0.43 -12.40 -5.68
N LYS A 177 -0.72 -13.64 -6.07
CA LYS A 177 -2.07 -14.08 -6.42
C LYS A 177 -2.83 -14.56 -5.19
N ILE A 178 -4.06 -14.05 -5.01
CA ILE A 178 -4.98 -14.47 -3.94
C ILE A 178 -5.95 -15.54 -4.43
N ARG A 179 -6.57 -15.33 -5.60
CA ARG A 179 -7.54 -16.27 -6.17
C ARG A 179 -7.24 -16.54 -7.63
N SER A 180 -7.20 -17.81 -7.99
CA SER A 180 -6.99 -18.26 -9.37
C SER A 180 -8.33 -18.55 -10.04
N THR A 181 -8.39 -18.29 -11.33
CA THR A 181 -9.38 -18.86 -12.23
C THR A 181 -8.63 -19.35 -13.48
N ASP A 182 -9.10 -20.42 -14.10
CA ASP A 182 -8.37 -21.06 -15.21
C ASP A 182 -8.24 -20.14 -16.42
N GLN A 183 -9.27 -19.34 -16.71
CA GLN A 183 -9.29 -18.40 -17.81
C GLN A 183 -9.94 -17.08 -17.38
N PRO A 184 -9.20 -16.23 -16.66
CA PRO A 184 -9.76 -14.96 -16.22
C PRO A 184 -10.13 -14.09 -17.42
N THR A 185 -11.32 -13.54 -17.42
CA THR A 185 -11.77 -12.53 -18.40
C THR A 185 -11.51 -11.12 -17.91
N LEU A 186 -11.29 -10.96 -16.61
CA LEU A 186 -11.02 -9.72 -15.90
C LEU A 186 -9.94 -9.97 -14.84
N ARG A 187 -9.16 -8.96 -14.51
CA ARG A 187 -8.20 -8.97 -13.41
C ARG A 187 -8.52 -7.86 -12.43
N LEU A 188 -8.52 -8.20 -11.13
CA LEU A 188 -8.66 -7.24 -10.05
C LEU A 188 -7.35 -7.21 -9.26
N LEU A 189 -6.82 -6.00 -9.05
CA LEU A 189 -5.67 -5.73 -8.21
C LEU A 189 -6.15 -4.89 -7.02
N GLY A 190 -5.77 -5.26 -5.81
CA GLY A 190 -6.06 -4.47 -4.61
C GLY A 190 -4.86 -4.35 -3.72
N SER A 191 -4.80 -3.31 -2.88
CA SER A 191 -3.79 -3.11 -1.85
C SER A 191 -4.44 -2.76 -0.51
N GLY A 192 -3.71 -2.98 0.58
CA GLY A 192 -4.16 -2.63 1.91
C GLY A 192 -5.56 -3.16 2.24
N PRO A 193 -6.31 -2.52 3.12
CA PRO A 193 -7.66 -2.95 3.53
C PRO A 193 -8.69 -3.01 2.40
N LEU A 194 -8.46 -2.31 1.27
CA LEU A 194 -9.36 -2.39 0.13
C LEU A 194 -9.37 -3.77 -0.55
N MET A 195 -8.44 -4.66 -0.19
CA MET A 195 -8.54 -6.08 -0.57
C MET A 195 -9.88 -6.70 -0.12
N THR A 196 -10.46 -6.26 1.00
CA THR A 196 -11.79 -6.72 1.46
C THR A 196 -12.89 -6.33 0.47
N GLU A 197 -12.83 -5.15 -0.12
CA GLU A 197 -13.79 -4.70 -1.13
C GLU A 197 -13.56 -5.40 -2.48
N VAL A 198 -12.30 -5.63 -2.86
CA VAL A 198 -11.93 -6.36 -4.08
C VAL A 198 -12.44 -7.81 -4.04
N LEU A 199 -12.30 -8.50 -2.90
CA LEU A 199 -12.81 -9.87 -2.75
C LEU A 199 -14.34 -9.92 -2.86
N LYS A 200 -15.04 -9.01 -2.18
CA LYS A 200 -16.51 -8.89 -2.27
C LYS A 200 -16.97 -8.52 -3.68
N ALA A 201 -16.24 -7.64 -4.37
CA ALA A 201 -16.53 -7.30 -5.76
C ALA A 201 -16.39 -8.50 -6.70
N ALA A 202 -15.36 -9.32 -6.50
CA ALA A 202 -15.18 -10.55 -7.28
C ALA A 202 -16.33 -11.55 -7.05
N ASP A 203 -16.79 -11.69 -5.81
CA ASP A 203 -17.94 -12.53 -5.50
C ASP A 203 -19.24 -12.00 -6.17
N LEU A 204 -19.46 -10.69 -6.16
CA LEU A 204 -20.59 -10.06 -6.87
C LEU A 204 -20.48 -10.20 -8.40
N LEU A 205 -19.27 -10.08 -8.97
CA LEU A 205 -19.04 -10.30 -10.41
C LEU A 205 -19.41 -11.72 -10.81
N HIS A 206 -19.05 -12.70 -9.99
CA HIS A 206 -19.40 -14.10 -10.22
C HIS A 206 -20.90 -14.33 -10.08
N GLN A 207 -21.49 -13.94 -8.95
CA GLN A 207 -22.89 -14.22 -8.61
C GLN A 207 -23.90 -13.49 -9.49
N ASP A 208 -23.66 -12.23 -9.79
CA ASP A 208 -24.61 -11.35 -10.46
C ASP A 208 -24.41 -11.27 -11.97
N TRP A 209 -23.19 -11.58 -12.47
CA TRP A 209 -22.79 -11.32 -13.84
C TRP A 209 -22.13 -12.51 -14.55
N GLU A 210 -21.90 -13.61 -13.83
CA GLU A 210 -21.20 -14.80 -14.35
C GLU A 210 -19.78 -14.45 -14.88
N ILE A 211 -19.13 -13.50 -14.21
CA ILE A 211 -17.77 -13.04 -14.56
C ILE A 211 -16.80 -13.54 -13.52
N ASP A 212 -15.84 -14.37 -13.96
CA ASP A 212 -14.73 -14.83 -13.13
C ASP A 212 -13.52 -13.92 -13.29
N ALA A 213 -13.07 -13.34 -12.18
CA ALA A 213 -11.92 -12.46 -12.11
C ALA A 213 -10.73 -13.14 -11.42
N GLY A 214 -9.54 -12.97 -11.99
CA GLY A 214 -8.29 -13.29 -11.29
C GLY A 214 -7.95 -12.19 -10.28
N ILE A 215 -7.70 -12.56 -9.01
CA ILE A 215 -7.48 -11.61 -7.92
C ILE A 215 -6.03 -11.64 -7.47
N TRP A 216 -5.45 -10.44 -7.35
CA TRP A 216 -4.08 -10.22 -6.91
C TRP A 216 -4.05 -9.20 -5.78
N CYS A 217 -3.24 -9.47 -4.75
CA CYS A 217 -2.86 -8.48 -3.76
C CYS A 217 -1.58 -7.78 -4.22
N VAL A 218 -1.59 -6.46 -4.23
CA VAL A 218 -0.45 -5.62 -4.55
C VAL A 218 0.08 -5.05 -3.24
N THR A 219 1.24 -5.50 -2.84
CA THR A 219 1.91 -5.01 -1.62
C THR A 219 2.74 -3.76 -1.89
N SER A 220 3.19 -3.54 -3.14
CA SER A 220 3.96 -2.35 -3.51
C SER A 220 3.83 -2.00 -4.99
N PHE A 221 3.15 -0.91 -5.30
CA PHE A 221 3.11 -0.36 -6.67
C PHE A 221 4.47 0.23 -7.08
N SER A 222 5.19 0.87 -6.15
CA SER A 222 6.47 1.50 -6.45
C SER A 222 7.58 0.47 -6.75
N GLU A 223 7.65 -0.64 -6.03
CA GLU A 223 8.67 -1.67 -6.30
C GLU A 223 8.38 -2.42 -7.61
N LEU A 224 7.09 -2.67 -7.91
CA LEU A 224 6.69 -3.20 -9.22
C LEU A 224 7.10 -2.29 -10.37
N ARG A 225 6.92 -0.98 -10.23
CA ARG A 225 7.34 0.00 -11.22
C ARG A 225 8.86 0.01 -11.37
N ARG A 226 9.60 0.11 -10.26
CA ARG A 226 11.07 0.16 -10.27
C ARG A 226 11.70 -1.07 -10.93
N GLU A 227 11.20 -2.27 -10.64
CA GLU A 227 11.68 -3.49 -11.29
C GLU A 227 11.38 -3.49 -12.80
N ALA A 228 10.21 -2.99 -13.20
CA ALA A 228 9.85 -2.89 -14.61
C ALA A 228 10.72 -1.87 -15.36
N GLU A 229 10.95 -0.68 -14.80
CA GLU A 229 11.85 0.35 -15.33
C GLU A 229 13.28 -0.16 -15.46
N GLU A 230 13.79 -0.90 -14.47
CA GLU A 230 15.13 -1.48 -14.53
C GLU A 230 15.23 -2.57 -15.61
N ALA A 231 14.19 -3.39 -15.78
CA ALA A 231 14.14 -4.37 -16.86
C ALA A 231 14.13 -3.70 -18.25
N GLU A 232 13.32 -2.66 -18.43
CA GLU A 232 13.28 -1.88 -19.69
C GLU A 232 14.61 -1.19 -19.97
N ARG A 233 15.18 -0.52 -18.96
CA ARG A 233 16.49 0.12 -19.08
C ARG A 233 17.57 -0.87 -19.48
N TRP A 234 17.59 -2.05 -18.82
CA TRP A 234 18.57 -3.08 -19.17
C TRP A 234 18.38 -3.55 -20.62
N ASN A 235 17.14 -3.77 -21.03
CA ASN A 235 16.79 -4.21 -22.38
C ASN A 235 17.21 -3.17 -23.45
N LEU A 236 17.00 -1.89 -23.15
CA LEU A 236 17.42 -0.79 -24.01
C LEU A 236 18.94 -0.75 -24.24
N LEU A 237 19.69 -0.98 -23.14
CA LEU A 237 21.17 -0.93 -23.18
C LEU A 237 21.82 -2.22 -23.71
N HIS A 238 21.07 -3.30 -23.82
CA HIS A 238 21.57 -4.62 -24.25
C HIS A 238 20.66 -5.22 -25.33
N PRO A 239 20.55 -4.56 -26.51
CA PRO A 239 19.62 -5.01 -27.57
C PRO A 239 20.00 -6.37 -28.16
N ASP A 240 21.25 -6.80 -28.01
CA ASP A 240 21.81 -8.08 -28.45
C ASP A 240 21.61 -9.22 -27.44
N LYS A 241 21.14 -8.93 -26.24
CA LYS A 241 20.95 -9.92 -25.18
C LYS A 241 19.50 -10.41 -25.09
N LYS A 242 19.32 -11.52 -24.38
CA LYS A 242 17.98 -12.01 -24.04
C LYS A 242 17.26 -10.98 -23.16
N GLN A 243 16.08 -10.54 -23.59
CA GLN A 243 15.29 -9.54 -22.90
C GLN A 243 14.93 -10.00 -21.47
N ARG A 244 15.12 -9.10 -20.50
CA ARG A 244 14.65 -9.28 -19.12
C ARG A 244 13.16 -9.00 -19.06
N LYS A 245 12.48 -9.68 -18.15
CA LYS A 245 11.05 -9.50 -17.88
C LYS A 245 10.86 -9.15 -16.42
N SER A 246 10.06 -8.13 -16.17
CA SER A 246 9.68 -7.74 -14.81
C SER A 246 8.80 -8.81 -14.13
N HIS A 247 8.65 -8.72 -12.80
CA HIS A 247 7.73 -9.58 -12.04
C HIS A 247 6.30 -9.47 -12.58
N LEU A 248 5.84 -8.24 -12.84
CA LEU A 248 4.55 -7.96 -13.48
C LEU A 248 4.37 -8.73 -14.77
N GLU A 249 5.30 -8.59 -15.72
CA GLU A 249 5.22 -9.29 -17.00
C GLU A 249 5.23 -10.81 -16.81
N ARG A 250 6.09 -11.34 -15.95
CA ARG A 250 6.16 -12.79 -15.68
C ARG A 250 4.86 -13.35 -15.14
N LYS A 251 4.23 -12.63 -14.22
CA LYS A 251 3.00 -13.08 -13.54
C LYS A 251 1.74 -12.86 -14.40
N LEU A 252 1.69 -11.78 -15.18
CA LEU A 252 0.48 -11.38 -15.92
C LEU A 252 0.48 -11.72 -17.42
N LYS A 253 1.57 -12.26 -17.97
CA LYS A 253 1.81 -12.47 -19.41
C LYS A 253 0.76 -13.33 -20.14
N ASN A 254 0.13 -14.27 -19.43
CA ASN A 254 -0.69 -15.29 -20.09
C ASN A 254 -2.03 -14.75 -20.61
N TYR A 255 -2.53 -13.63 -20.07
CA TYR A 255 -3.83 -13.11 -20.40
C TYR A 255 -3.79 -11.58 -20.57
N ARG A 256 -4.10 -11.12 -21.78
CA ARG A 256 -4.30 -9.69 -22.10
C ARG A 256 -5.73 -9.28 -21.80
N VAL A 257 -6.14 -9.38 -20.57
CA VAL A 257 -7.49 -9.05 -20.10
C VAL A 257 -7.50 -7.65 -19.46
N PRO A 258 -8.68 -6.99 -19.43
CA PRO A 258 -8.83 -5.75 -18.69
C PRO A 258 -8.44 -5.93 -17.22
N THR A 259 -7.81 -4.91 -16.65
CA THR A 259 -7.39 -4.87 -15.24
C THR A 259 -8.04 -3.68 -14.56
N VAL A 260 -8.62 -3.90 -13.39
CA VAL A 260 -9.06 -2.85 -12.46
C VAL A 260 -8.19 -2.92 -11.24
N ALA A 261 -7.51 -1.82 -10.91
CA ALA A 261 -6.68 -1.68 -9.72
C ALA A 261 -7.34 -0.72 -8.73
N VAL A 262 -7.26 -1.06 -7.45
CA VAL A 262 -7.92 -0.31 -6.37
C VAL A 262 -6.93 -0.10 -5.24
N SER A 263 -6.82 1.14 -4.75
CA SER A 263 -6.02 1.48 -3.57
C SER A 263 -6.73 2.54 -2.72
N ASP A 264 -6.41 2.60 -1.44
CA ASP A 264 -6.96 3.61 -0.51
C ASP A 264 -6.21 4.96 -0.60
N TYR A 265 -5.48 5.16 -1.67
CA TYR A 265 -4.72 6.35 -2.02
C TYR A 265 -5.21 6.93 -3.34
N VAL A 266 -4.72 8.11 -3.71
CA VAL A 266 -5.02 8.72 -5.01
C VAL A 266 -4.66 7.78 -6.17
N LYS A 267 -5.40 7.84 -7.27
CA LYS A 267 -5.27 6.94 -8.44
C LYS A 267 -3.83 6.83 -8.95
N MET A 268 -3.08 7.93 -8.88
CA MET A 268 -1.67 7.97 -9.30
C MET A 268 -0.81 6.90 -8.63
N VAL A 269 -1.15 6.44 -7.42
CA VAL A 269 -0.40 5.37 -6.72
C VAL A 269 -0.50 4.06 -7.49
N SER A 270 -1.69 3.66 -7.93
CA SER A 270 -1.87 2.42 -8.71
C SER A 270 -1.60 2.60 -10.19
N GLU A 271 -1.70 3.81 -10.73
CA GLU A 271 -1.42 4.12 -12.14
C GLU A 271 0.07 3.98 -12.51
N GLN A 272 0.98 3.98 -11.52
CA GLN A 272 2.42 3.80 -11.74
C GLN A 272 2.76 2.54 -12.53
N ILE A 273 1.96 1.49 -12.44
CA ILE A 273 2.23 0.21 -13.13
C ILE A 273 1.45 0.05 -14.42
N ALA A 274 0.57 0.99 -14.78
CA ALA A 274 -0.28 0.88 -15.96
C ALA A 274 0.49 0.57 -17.26
N PRO A 275 1.66 1.18 -17.57
CA PRO A 275 2.42 0.90 -18.80
C PRO A 275 2.90 -0.56 -18.90
N TYR A 276 3.06 -1.25 -17.75
CA TYR A 276 3.67 -2.58 -17.65
C TYR A 276 2.63 -3.72 -17.55
N VAL A 277 1.35 -3.38 -17.38
CA VAL A 277 0.27 -4.36 -17.28
C VAL A 277 -0.26 -4.72 -18.67
N PRO A 278 -0.29 -6.02 -19.05
CA PRO A 278 -0.78 -6.41 -20.37
C PRO A 278 -2.31 -6.27 -20.47
N GLY A 279 -2.77 -5.41 -21.38
CA GLY A 279 -4.19 -5.14 -21.64
C GLY A 279 -4.66 -3.78 -21.11
N PRO A 280 -5.95 -3.46 -21.25
CA PRO A 280 -6.50 -2.21 -20.72
C PRO A 280 -6.41 -2.14 -19.19
N TYR A 281 -6.05 -0.98 -18.68
CA TYR A 281 -5.85 -0.76 -17.23
C TYR A 281 -6.72 0.41 -16.75
N TYR A 282 -7.39 0.22 -15.62
CA TYR A 282 -8.27 1.19 -14.99
C TYR A 282 -7.96 1.28 -13.51
N ALA A 283 -7.71 2.49 -13.01
CA ALA A 283 -7.43 2.75 -11.60
C ALA A 283 -8.67 3.32 -10.90
N LEU A 284 -8.95 2.82 -9.70
CA LEU A 284 -9.84 3.43 -8.72
C LEU A 284 -8.98 3.86 -7.52
N GLY A 285 -9.26 5.04 -6.99
CA GLY A 285 -8.51 5.60 -5.87
C GLY A 285 -9.26 6.75 -5.23
N THR A 286 -8.72 7.25 -4.14
CA THR A 286 -9.38 8.19 -3.25
C THR A 286 -8.94 9.65 -3.50
N ASP A 287 -9.10 10.10 -4.75
CA ASP A 287 -8.76 11.49 -5.13
C ASP A 287 -9.71 12.49 -4.45
N GLY A 288 -9.16 13.63 -4.02
CA GLY A 288 -9.87 14.68 -3.29
C GLY A 288 -9.38 14.80 -1.85
N PHE A 289 -10.08 15.59 -1.05
CA PHE A 289 -9.80 15.74 0.38
C PHE A 289 -10.51 14.65 1.20
N GLY A 290 -9.94 14.30 2.36
CA GLY A 290 -10.56 13.38 3.32
C GLY A 290 -11.93 13.88 3.82
N ARG A 291 -12.71 12.99 4.43
CA ARG A 291 -14.05 13.26 4.98
C ARG A 291 -14.24 12.56 6.32
N SER A 292 -15.02 13.18 7.22
CA SER A 292 -15.45 12.55 8.48
C SER A 292 -16.69 11.72 8.23
N GLU A 293 -16.54 10.40 8.13
CA GLU A 293 -17.66 9.48 7.92
C GLU A 293 -17.25 8.03 8.30
N THR A 294 -18.20 7.10 8.23
CA THR A 294 -17.92 5.66 8.35
C THR A 294 -17.11 5.15 7.16
N ARG A 295 -16.39 4.04 7.32
CA ARG A 295 -15.62 3.41 6.22
C ARG A 295 -16.50 3.07 5.01
N GLU A 296 -17.70 2.56 5.25
CA GLU A 296 -18.64 2.22 4.19
C GLU A 296 -19.01 3.44 3.34
N ASN A 297 -19.40 4.54 4.00
CA ASN A 297 -19.77 5.78 3.33
C ASN A 297 -18.57 6.45 2.67
N LEU A 298 -17.39 6.41 3.28
CA LEU A 298 -16.15 6.93 2.67
C LEU A 298 -15.81 6.15 1.39
N ARG A 299 -15.83 4.83 1.40
CA ARG A 299 -15.56 3.99 0.23
C ARG A 299 -16.57 4.23 -0.88
N HIS A 300 -17.84 4.44 -0.53
CA HIS A 300 -18.88 4.82 -1.49
C HIS A 300 -18.65 6.25 -2.04
N PHE A 301 -18.33 7.20 -1.17
CA PHE A 301 -18.03 8.59 -1.56
C PHE A 301 -16.85 8.66 -2.54
N PHE A 302 -15.75 7.97 -2.25
CA PHE A 302 -14.55 7.93 -3.09
C PHE A 302 -14.62 6.93 -4.26
N GLU A 303 -15.74 6.23 -4.44
CA GLU A 303 -15.95 5.31 -5.57
C GLU A 303 -14.97 4.12 -5.58
N VAL A 304 -14.61 3.61 -4.39
CA VAL A 304 -13.68 2.49 -4.21
C VAL A 304 -14.33 1.29 -3.49
N ASP A 305 -15.63 1.34 -3.26
CA ASP A 305 -16.36 0.20 -2.70
C ASP A 305 -16.56 -0.93 -3.74
N ARG A 306 -17.04 -2.07 -3.27
CA ARG A 306 -17.32 -3.26 -4.09
C ARG A 306 -18.20 -2.97 -5.31
N TYR A 307 -19.15 -2.06 -5.21
CA TYR A 307 -20.11 -1.76 -6.27
C TYR A 307 -19.46 -0.96 -7.39
N TYR A 308 -18.64 0.02 -7.06
CA TYR A 308 -17.85 0.78 -8.05
C TYR A 308 -16.75 -0.09 -8.67
N ILE A 309 -16.16 -1.03 -7.92
CA ILE A 309 -15.20 -2.00 -8.46
C ILE A 309 -15.90 -2.91 -9.50
N VAL A 310 -17.11 -3.42 -9.20
CA VAL A 310 -17.91 -4.19 -10.15
C VAL A 310 -18.25 -3.37 -11.38
N LEU A 311 -18.71 -2.13 -11.20
CA LEU A 311 -19.06 -1.24 -12.31
C LEU A 311 -17.84 -0.95 -13.20
N ALA A 312 -16.67 -0.71 -12.61
CA ALA A 312 -15.42 -0.53 -13.35
C ALA A 312 -15.03 -1.79 -14.13
N GLY A 313 -15.18 -2.98 -13.54
CA GLY A 313 -14.96 -4.27 -14.21
C GLY A 313 -15.90 -4.49 -15.41
N ILE A 314 -17.20 -4.24 -15.22
CA ILE A 314 -18.21 -4.32 -16.30
C ILE A 314 -17.88 -3.32 -17.41
N ARG A 315 -17.53 -2.08 -17.05
CA ARG A 315 -17.11 -1.06 -18.02
C ARG A 315 -15.89 -1.51 -18.81
N ALA A 316 -14.88 -2.03 -18.13
CA ALA A 316 -13.66 -2.50 -18.75
C ALA A 316 -13.92 -3.62 -19.78
N LEU A 317 -14.76 -4.58 -19.42
CA LEU A 317 -15.19 -5.67 -20.32
C LEU A 317 -16.04 -5.17 -21.50
N ALA A 318 -16.95 -4.23 -21.24
CA ALA A 318 -17.78 -3.64 -22.30
C ALA A 318 -16.96 -2.86 -23.33
N LEU A 319 -15.96 -2.07 -22.88
CA LEU A 319 -15.02 -1.36 -23.73
C LEU A 319 -14.10 -2.32 -24.51
N ALA A 320 -13.75 -3.46 -23.92
CA ALA A 320 -13.02 -4.53 -24.60
C ALA A 320 -13.91 -5.38 -25.56
N GLY A 321 -15.19 -5.08 -25.68
CA GLY A 321 -16.13 -5.80 -26.57
C GLY A 321 -16.48 -7.22 -26.07
N LYS A 322 -16.22 -7.53 -24.82
CA LYS A 322 -16.48 -8.85 -24.23
C LYS A 322 -17.92 -9.01 -23.76
N ILE A 323 -18.56 -7.93 -23.36
CA ILE A 323 -19.97 -7.88 -22.95
C ILE A 323 -20.67 -6.68 -23.59
N LYS A 324 -22.01 -6.67 -23.57
CA LYS A 324 -22.81 -5.56 -24.11
C LYS A 324 -22.68 -4.30 -23.22
N LYS A 325 -22.61 -3.12 -23.86
CA LYS A 325 -22.55 -1.82 -23.15
C LYS A 325 -23.75 -1.56 -22.24
N THR A 326 -24.93 -2.13 -22.55
CA THR A 326 -26.13 -2.04 -21.72
C THR A 326 -25.93 -2.57 -20.29
N LYS A 327 -24.99 -3.51 -20.10
CA LYS A 327 -24.65 -4.06 -18.78
C LYS A 327 -24.13 -2.99 -17.82
N MET A 328 -23.53 -1.91 -18.30
CA MET A 328 -23.13 -0.78 -17.45
C MET A 328 -24.35 -0.09 -16.82
N GLN A 329 -25.40 0.16 -17.58
CA GLN A 329 -26.63 0.76 -17.07
C GLN A 329 -27.38 -0.18 -16.13
N GLU A 330 -27.36 -1.49 -16.41
CA GLU A 330 -27.93 -2.51 -15.53
C GLU A 330 -27.19 -2.52 -14.18
N ALA A 331 -25.85 -2.41 -14.16
CA ALA A 331 -25.06 -2.36 -12.94
C ALA A 331 -25.32 -1.09 -12.12
N VAL A 332 -25.38 0.09 -12.74
CA VAL A 332 -25.73 1.36 -12.09
C VAL A 332 -27.09 1.22 -11.38
N LYS A 333 -28.10 0.67 -12.05
CA LYS A 333 -29.43 0.47 -11.47
C LYS A 333 -29.44 -0.60 -10.37
N LYS A 334 -28.78 -1.74 -10.61
CA LYS A 334 -28.74 -2.87 -9.66
C LYS A 334 -28.13 -2.47 -8.34
N TYR A 335 -27.03 -1.75 -8.36
CA TYR A 335 -26.29 -1.33 -7.16
C TYR A 335 -26.71 0.05 -6.65
N LYS A 336 -27.76 0.66 -7.25
CA LYS A 336 -28.32 1.95 -6.84
C LYS A 336 -27.27 3.07 -6.80
N ILE A 337 -26.33 3.03 -7.73
CA ILE A 337 -25.30 4.08 -7.86
C ILE A 337 -25.97 5.34 -8.41
N ASP A 338 -25.77 6.47 -7.72
CA ASP A 338 -26.26 7.76 -8.17
C ASP A 338 -25.34 8.32 -9.28
N PRO A 339 -25.81 8.41 -10.54
CA PRO A 339 -24.98 8.94 -11.62
C PRO A 339 -24.75 10.45 -11.54
N GLU A 340 -25.57 11.16 -10.75
CA GLU A 340 -25.48 12.61 -10.59
C GLU A 340 -24.66 13.00 -9.32
N LYS A 341 -24.14 12.02 -8.60
CA LYS A 341 -23.25 12.24 -7.45
C LYS A 341 -22.05 13.11 -7.87
N PRO A 342 -21.76 14.22 -7.15
CA PRO A 342 -20.62 15.06 -7.48
C PRO A 342 -19.28 14.29 -7.33
N SER A 343 -18.30 14.66 -8.15
CA SER A 343 -16.97 14.07 -8.09
C SER A 343 -16.30 14.39 -6.75
N PRO A 344 -15.67 13.41 -6.08
CA PRO A 344 -14.92 13.63 -4.82
C PRO A 344 -13.82 14.70 -4.92
N ILE A 345 -13.31 14.96 -6.13
CA ILE A 345 -12.27 15.98 -6.36
C ILE A 345 -12.82 17.40 -6.26
N THR A 346 -14.10 17.59 -6.56
CA THR A 346 -14.71 18.93 -6.72
C THR A 346 -15.53 19.38 -5.52
N VAL A 347 -15.67 18.57 -4.50
CA VAL A 347 -16.50 18.85 -3.31
C VAL A 347 -15.71 18.70 -2.02
#